data_dbf69e7ebf1705615804311272abc800
#
_entry.id   dbf69e7ebf1705615804311272abc800
#
_cell.length_a   1.000
_cell.length_b   1.000
_cell.length_c   1.000
_cell.angle_alpha   90.00
_cell.angle_beta   90.00
_cell.angle_gamma   90.00
#
_symmetry.space_group_name_H-M   'P 1'
#
loop_
_entity.id
_entity.type
_entity.pdbx_description
1 polymer ?
#
loop_
_entity_poly.entity_id
_entity_poly.type
_entity_poly.pdbx_seq_one_letter_code
_entity_poly.pdbx_strand_id
1 'polypeptide(L)'
;MKVHLIKEKTILRFSINHTNCFFPLEDWVDKIRNADWEKPEDILFTFPSCDLLGNGSSRVIFNIKGNQFRLIGKYGFGENQVHLF
;
A
#
# COMPACT_ATOMS: atom_id res chain seq x y z
N MET A 1 3.68 -10.76 9.66
CA MET A 1 3.80 -9.50 10.44
C MET A 1 2.74 -8.51 10.00
N LYS A 2 2.19 -7.80 10.93
CA LYS A 2 1.22 -6.73 10.62
C LYS A 2 1.90 -5.59 9.89
N VAL A 3 1.11 -4.88 9.10
CA VAL A 3 1.60 -3.74 8.32
C VAL A 3 1.15 -2.45 8.99
N HIS A 4 2.11 -1.56 9.24
CA HIS A 4 1.84 -0.23 9.77
C HIS A 4 1.94 0.79 8.63
N LEU A 5 0.81 1.41 8.31
CA LEU A 5 0.74 2.45 7.28
C LEU A 5 1.02 3.81 7.94
N ILE A 6 2.20 4.34 7.71
CA ILE A 6 2.68 5.53 8.42
C ILE A 6 1.88 6.77 8.02
N LYS A 7 1.54 6.92 6.74
CA LYS A 7 0.83 8.11 6.24
C LYS A 7 -0.66 7.86 6.01
N GLU A 8 -1.28 7.03 6.84
CA GLU A 8 -2.70 6.70 6.69
C GLU A 8 -3.60 7.93 6.68
N LYS A 9 -3.37 8.87 7.60
CA LYS A 9 -4.18 10.09 7.69
C LYS A 9 -4.06 10.96 6.43
N THR A 10 -2.88 11.02 5.85
CA THR A 10 -2.66 11.77 4.62
C THR A 10 -3.46 11.18 3.46
N ILE A 11 -3.48 9.85 3.36
CA ILE A 11 -4.22 9.16 2.32
C ILE A 11 -5.72 9.35 2.50
N LEU A 12 -6.22 9.26 3.73
CA LEU A 12 -7.63 9.47 4.01
C LEU A 12 -8.08 10.90 3.72
N ARG A 13 -7.24 11.91 4.01
CA ARG A 13 -7.52 13.30 3.64
C ARG A 13 -7.59 13.46 2.13
N PHE A 14 -6.66 12.84 1.42
CA PHE A 14 -6.66 12.89 -0.04
C PHE A 14 -7.96 12.31 -0.59
N SER A 15 -8.42 11.17 -0.06
CA SER A 15 -9.63 10.51 -0.55
C SER A 15 -10.88 11.37 -0.35
N ILE A 16 -10.96 12.12 0.74
CA ILE A 16 -12.09 13.02 1.00
C ILE A 16 -12.14 14.14 -0.04
N ASN A 17 -10.99 14.66 -0.46
CA ASN A 17 -10.90 15.76 -1.42
C ASN A 17 -10.93 15.29 -2.88
N HIS A 18 -10.86 14.00 -3.12
CA HIS A 18 -10.84 13.40 -4.47
C HIS A 18 -11.87 12.29 -4.52
N THR A 19 -13.14 12.66 -4.62
CA THR A 19 -14.25 11.72 -4.47
C THR A 19 -14.25 10.59 -5.50
N ASN A 20 -13.67 10.81 -6.66
CA ASN A 20 -13.58 9.78 -7.70
C ASN A 20 -12.65 8.62 -7.34
N CYS A 21 -11.79 8.78 -6.32
CA CYS A 21 -10.94 7.70 -5.83
C CYS A 21 -11.20 7.35 -4.36
N PHE A 22 -12.28 7.88 -3.77
CA PHE A 22 -12.59 7.68 -2.35
C PHE A 22 -12.73 6.20 -2.01
N PHE A 23 -13.63 5.48 -2.67
CA PHE A 23 -13.86 4.07 -2.35
C PHE A 23 -12.66 3.19 -2.69
N PRO A 24 -12.00 3.35 -3.84
CA PRO A 24 -10.78 2.58 -4.12
C PRO A 24 -9.68 2.78 -3.09
N LEU A 25 -9.51 4.00 -2.57
CA LEU A 25 -8.50 4.27 -1.55
C LEU A 25 -8.91 3.70 -0.19
N GLU A 26 -10.18 3.79 0.19
CA GLU A 26 -10.66 3.16 1.41
C GLU A 26 -10.46 1.65 1.38
N ASP A 27 -10.77 1.01 0.25
CA ASP A 27 -10.55 -0.42 0.07
C ASP A 27 -9.07 -0.76 0.20
N TRP A 28 -8.20 0.05 -0.38
CA TRP A 28 -6.76 -0.13 -0.29
C TRP A 28 -6.28 -0.05 1.17
N VAL A 29 -6.75 0.97 1.91
CA VAL A 29 -6.40 1.13 3.34
C VAL A 29 -6.87 -0.07 4.15
N ASP A 30 -8.09 -0.56 3.91
CA ASP A 30 -8.63 -1.73 4.60
C ASP A 30 -7.78 -2.98 4.33
N LYS A 31 -7.36 -3.17 3.09
CA LYS A 31 -6.48 -4.30 2.74
C LYS A 31 -5.14 -4.20 3.47
N ILE A 32 -4.58 -3.00 3.58
CA ILE A 32 -3.34 -2.79 4.33
C ILE A 32 -3.55 -3.12 5.82
N ARG A 33 -4.66 -2.68 6.41
CA ARG A 33 -4.95 -2.93 7.82
C ARG A 33 -5.06 -4.42 8.14
N ASN A 34 -5.52 -5.21 7.18
CA ASN A 34 -5.72 -6.65 7.35
C ASN A 34 -4.57 -7.48 6.78
N ALA A 35 -3.54 -6.83 6.24
CA ALA A 35 -2.43 -7.53 5.62
C ALA A 35 -1.50 -8.15 6.66
N ASP A 36 -0.89 -9.26 6.26
CA ASP A 36 0.12 -9.96 7.06
C ASP A 36 1.21 -10.40 6.10
N TRP A 37 2.35 -9.71 6.14
CA TRP A 37 3.45 -9.93 5.21
C TRP A 37 4.70 -10.35 5.96
N GLU A 38 5.36 -11.39 5.46
CA GLU A 38 6.65 -11.84 5.98
C GLU A 38 7.81 -11.45 5.05
N LYS A 39 7.52 -11.23 3.78
CA LYS A 39 8.52 -10.94 2.75
C LYS A 39 7.88 -10.07 1.67
N PRO A 40 8.69 -9.37 0.85
CA PRO A 40 8.14 -8.47 -0.18
C PRO A 40 7.16 -9.13 -1.15
N GLU A 41 7.38 -10.38 -1.50
CA GLU A 41 6.49 -11.11 -2.42
C GLU A 41 5.07 -11.24 -1.87
N ASP A 42 4.89 -11.18 -0.55
CA ASP A 42 3.57 -11.26 0.07
C ASP A 42 2.69 -10.07 -0.26
N ILE A 43 3.30 -8.95 -0.63
CA ILE A 43 2.55 -7.77 -1.10
C ILE A 43 1.74 -8.12 -2.34
N LEU A 44 2.29 -8.95 -3.23
CA LEU A 44 1.60 -9.39 -4.44
C LEU A 44 0.39 -10.27 -4.16
N PHE A 45 0.36 -11.00 -3.06
CA PHE A 45 -0.82 -11.77 -2.67
C PHE A 45 -1.98 -10.87 -2.27
N THR A 46 -1.68 -9.78 -1.57
CA THR A 46 -2.69 -8.81 -1.19
C THR A 46 -3.10 -7.92 -2.36
N PHE A 47 -2.14 -7.51 -3.17
CA PHE A 47 -2.34 -6.61 -4.30
C PHE A 47 -1.72 -7.20 -5.57
N PRO A 48 -2.43 -8.09 -6.27
CA PRO A 48 -1.84 -8.76 -7.44
C PRO A 48 -1.43 -7.84 -8.58
N SER A 49 -2.02 -6.65 -8.65
CA SER A 49 -1.71 -5.67 -9.70
C SER A 49 -0.63 -4.67 -9.33
N CYS A 50 -0.03 -4.79 -8.15
CA CYS A 50 1.04 -3.87 -7.78
C CYS A 50 2.35 -4.25 -8.47
N ASP A 51 3.25 -3.27 -8.58
CA ASP A 51 4.59 -3.47 -9.13
C ASP A 51 5.63 -3.30 -8.03
N LEU A 52 6.41 -4.35 -7.79
CA LEU A 52 7.56 -4.28 -6.90
C LEU A 52 8.76 -3.82 -7.71
N LEU A 53 9.36 -2.71 -7.29
CA LEU A 53 10.58 -2.23 -7.94
C LEU A 53 11.78 -2.99 -7.37
N GLY A 54 12.54 -3.61 -8.25
CA GLY A 54 13.64 -4.47 -7.87
C GLY A 54 14.91 -3.74 -7.44
N ASN A 55 16.01 -4.48 -7.38
CA ASN A 55 17.35 -3.97 -7.10
C ASN A 55 17.50 -3.28 -5.74
N GLY A 56 16.79 -3.79 -4.72
CA GLY A 56 16.93 -3.28 -3.36
C GLY A 56 16.32 -1.91 -3.12
N SER A 57 15.49 -1.42 -4.05
CA SER A 57 14.86 -0.11 -3.89
C SER A 57 13.83 -0.07 -2.77
N SER A 58 13.26 -1.23 -2.39
CA SER A 58 12.21 -1.34 -1.37
C SER A 58 10.99 -0.49 -1.67
N ARG A 59 10.69 -0.29 -2.96
CA ARG A 59 9.57 0.52 -3.41
C ARG A 59 8.52 -0.34 -4.09
N VAL A 60 7.28 0.10 -3.98
CA VAL A 60 6.15 -0.57 -4.59
C VAL A 60 5.22 0.46 -5.20
N ILE A 61 4.64 0.15 -6.34
CA ILE A 61 3.65 0.99 -7.00
C ILE A 61 2.31 0.26 -6.90
N PHE A 62 1.35 0.87 -6.23
CA PHE A 62 -0.02 0.35 -6.14
C PHE A 62 -0.87 1.03 -7.19
N ASN A 63 -1.54 0.23 -8.01
CA ASN A 63 -2.48 0.73 -9.00
C ASN A 63 -3.85 0.85 -8.34
N ILE A 64 -4.39 2.06 -8.32
CA ILE A 64 -5.66 2.37 -7.67
C ILE A 64 -6.69 2.67 -8.76
N LYS A 65 -7.91 2.15 -8.61
CA LYS A 65 -9.02 2.33 -9.55
C LYS A 65 -8.58 1.94 -10.97
N GLY A 66 -8.21 0.66 -11.13
CA GLY A 66 -7.59 0.22 -12.37
C GLY A 66 -6.24 0.90 -12.53
N ASN A 67 -5.96 1.58 -13.57
CA ASN A 67 -4.69 2.28 -13.76
C ASN A 67 -4.85 3.80 -13.73
N GLN A 68 -5.97 4.31 -13.18
CA GLN A 68 -6.22 5.75 -13.17
C GLN A 68 -5.39 6.50 -12.14
N PHE A 69 -5.08 5.87 -11.01
CA PHE A 69 -4.26 6.46 -9.96
C PHE A 69 -3.19 5.48 -9.52
N ARG A 70 -2.04 6.02 -9.12
CA ARG A 70 -0.94 5.20 -8.60
C ARG A 70 -0.46 5.78 -7.28
N LEU A 71 -0.22 4.88 -6.31
CA LEU A 71 0.44 5.20 -5.06
C LEU A 71 1.83 4.59 -5.10
N ILE A 72 2.85 5.41 -4.86
CA ILE A 72 4.21 4.93 -4.75
C ILE A 72 4.57 4.90 -3.28
N GLY A 73 4.89 3.71 -2.78
CA GLY A 73 5.27 3.51 -1.40
C GLY A 73 6.67 2.95 -1.25
N LYS A 74 7.18 3.05 -0.05
CA LYS A 74 8.42 2.40 0.34
C LYS A 74 8.13 1.52 1.53
N TYR A 75 8.61 0.27 1.51
CA TYR A 75 8.36 -0.67 2.59
C TYR A 75 9.66 -0.98 3.34
N GLY A 76 9.50 -1.32 4.61
CA GLY A 76 10.61 -1.79 5.43
C GLY A 76 10.13 -2.94 6.31
N PHE A 77 10.83 -4.07 6.26
CA PHE A 77 10.51 -5.22 7.10
C PHE A 77 11.36 -5.15 8.37
N GLY A 78 10.72 -4.80 9.48
CA GLY A 78 11.35 -4.82 10.79
C GLY A 78 11.23 -6.19 11.46
N GLU A 79 11.57 -6.26 12.74
CA GLU A 79 11.55 -7.53 13.48
C GLU A 79 10.12 -8.01 13.75
N ASN A 80 9.22 -7.10 14.09
CA ASN A 80 7.86 -7.43 14.50
C ASN A 80 6.78 -6.79 13.65
N GLN A 81 7.15 -5.97 12.69
CA GLN A 81 6.21 -5.14 11.96
C GLN A 81 6.77 -4.74 10.61
N VAL A 82 5.87 -4.62 9.62
CA VAL A 82 6.20 -4.06 8.32
C VAL A 82 5.79 -2.59 8.33
N HIS A 83 6.70 -1.71 7.92
CA HIS A 83 6.41 -0.29 7.78
C HIS A 83 6.15 0.03 6.31
N LEU A 84 5.06 0.73 6.04
CA LEU A 84 4.73 1.20 4.70
C LEU A 84 4.64 2.73 4.74
N PHE A 85 5.54 3.36 3.99
CA PHE A 85 5.64 4.82 3.94
C PHE A 85 4.93 5.39 2.72
#